data_269de59fa1d1cd3923a48b3f783a9797
#
_entry.id   269de59fa1d1cd3923a48b3f783a9797
#
_cell.length_a   1.000
_cell.length_b   1.000
_cell.length_c   1.000
_cell.angle_alpha   90.00
_cell.angle_beta   90.00
_cell.angle_gamma   90.00
#
_symmetry.space_group_name_H-M   'P 1'
#
loop_
_entity.id
_entity.type
_entity.pdbx_description
1 polymer ?
#
loop_
_entity_poly.entity_id
_entity_poly.type
_entity_poly.pdbx_seq_one_letter_code
_entity_poly.pdbx_strand_id
1 'polypeptide(L)'
;MVAEKTLTDLAIEKEERYGAHNYHPLPVVLERGEGVFVWDVEGKKYYDFLSAYSALNQGHNHPKIVKTLIDQVQKLSLTSRAFHNNCLGEYEQYITGYFKYDKVLPMNSGAEGVETAIKLARRWSYVKKGIPENNAKIIVCEGNFHGRTITIISASTDPDSYGKFGPYTPGFIKIPYDDIPALEAALKDPLVAGFLVEPIQGEAGVVIPSDGYLKTASELCKKNNVLFIGDEIQT
;
A
#
# COMPACT_ATOMS: atom_id res chain seq x y z
N MET A 1 -30.82 10.83 37.35
CA MET A 1 -31.06 9.69 36.43
C MET A 1 -29.78 9.55 35.60
N VAL A 2 -29.12 8.40 35.66
CA VAL A 2 -28.01 8.09 34.74
C VAL A 2 -28.67 7.83 33.38
N ALA A 3 -28.26 8.59 32.36
CA ALA A 3 -28.77 8.33 31.01
C ALA A 3 -28.43 6.88 30.61
N GLU A 4 -29.37 6.19 30.00
CA GLU A 4 -29.16 4.84 29.51
C GLU A 4 -28.15 4.93 28.36
N LYS A 5 -27.10 4.09 28.39
CA LYS A 5 -26.07 4.08 27.35
C LYS A 5 -26.65 3.60 26.02
N THR A 6 -26.27 4.26 24.94
CA THR A 6 -26.64 3.84 23.58
C THR A 6 -25.84 2.62 23.15
N LEU A 7 -26.22 1.97 22.04
CA LEU A 7 -25.46 0.87 21.45
C LEU A 7 -24.08 1.36 21.01
N THR A 8 -24.01 2.59 20.47
CA THR A 8 -22.76 3.27 20.11
C THR A 8 -21.84 3.42 21.32
N ASP A 9 -22.35 3.94 22.46
CA ASP A 9 -21.55 4.12 23.70
C ASP A 9 -20.99 2.78 24.19
N LEU A 10 -21.81 1.72 24.18
CA LEU A 10 -21.41 0.38 24.63
C LEU A 10 -20.35 -0.25 23.71
N ALA A 11 -20.41 -0.02 22.42
CA ALA A 11 -19.44 -0.54 21.46
C ALA A 11 -18.10 0.20 21.61
N ILE A 12 -18.12 1.53 21.67
CA ILE A 12 -16.92 2.36 21.87
C ILE A 12 -16.23 2.01 23.19
N GLU A 13 -16.97 1.90 24.30
CA GLU A 13 -16.42 1.53 25.61
C GLU A 13 -15.70 0.17 25.59
N LYS A 14 -16.22 -0.80 24.83
CA LYS A 14 -15.54 -2.09 24.66
C LYS A 14 -14.25 -1.95 23.88
N GLU A 15 -14.28 -1.22 22.78
CA GLU A 15 -13.10 -1.00 21.94
C GLU A 15 -12.02 -0.22 22.72
N GLU A 16 -12.39 0.85 23.44
CA GLU A 16 -11.47 1.60 24.30
C GLU A 16 -10.88 0.74 25.40
N ARG A 17 -11.64 -0.16 25.99
CA ARG A 17 -11.17 -1.03 27.08
C ARG A 17 -10.17 -2.09 26.61
N TYR A 18 -10.38 -2.66 25.41
CA TYR A 18 -9.64 -3.84 24.95
C TYR A 18 -8.75 -3.58 23.73
N GLY A 19 -8.94 -2.45 23.04
CA GLY A 19 -8.14 -2.05 21.89
C GLY A 19 -6.81 -1.39 22.29
N ALA A 20 -5.90 -1.33 21.32
CA ALA A 20 -4.54 -0.78 21.54
C ALA A 20 -4.44 0.74 21.36
N HIS A 21 -5.52 1.44 21.09
CA HIS A 21 -5.61 2.91 20.91
C HIS A 21 -4.60 3.50 19.89
N ASN A 22 -4.30 2.75 18.86
CA ASN A 22 -3.40 3.17 17.78
C ASN A 22 -4.06 4.10 16.75
N TYR A 23 -5.37 4.32 16.87
CA TYR A 23 -6.17 5.26 16.10
C TYR A 23 -7.10 6.06 17.02
N HIS A 24 -7.60 7.18 16.50
CA HIS A 24 -8.69 7.96 17.11
C HIS A 24 -9.89 7.96 16.16
N PRO A 25 -10.72 6.90 16.15
CA PRO A 25 -11.86 6.79 15.26
C PRO A 25 -12.89 7.88 15.51
N LEU A 26 -13.67 8.21 14.49
CA LEU A 26 -14.87 9.03 14.67
C LEU A 26 -15.88 8.29 15.58
N PRO A 27 -16.67 9.01 16.39
CA PRO A 27 -17.63 8.39 17.32
C PRO A 27 -18.88 7.84 16.60
N VAL A 28 -18.66 6.97 15.62
CA VAL A 28 -19.69 6.31 14.80
C VAL A 28 -19.36 4.84 14.72
N VAL A 29 -20.32 3.98 15.09
CA VAL A 29 -20.13 2.53 15.06
C VAL A 29 -20.92 1.97 13.88
N LEU A 30 -20.23 1.64 12.80
CA LEU A 30 -20.83 1.13 11.57
C LEU A 30 -21.17 -0.37 11.70
N GLU A 31 -22.33 -0.76 11.24
CA GLU A 31 -22.82 -2.16 11.29
C GLU A 31 -23.12 -2.72 9.89
N ARG A 32 -23.61 -1.90 8.96
CA ARG A 32 -24.08 -2.36 7.66
C ARG A 32 -23.58 -1.46 6.52
N GLY A 33 -23.30 -2.07 5.37
CA GLY A 33 -22.94 -1.35 4.15
C GLY A 33 -23.65 -1.92 2.92
N GLU A 34 -24.01 -1.03 1.96
CA GLU A 34 -24.60 -1.40 0.68
C GLU A 34 -24.30 -0.32 -0.38
N GLY A 35 -23.58 -0.68 -1.42
CA GLY A 35 -23.16 0.27 -2.44
C GLY A 35 -22.33 1.41 -1.84
N VAL A 36 -22.79 2.65 -1.99
CA VAL A 36 -22.13 3.85 -1.45
C VAL A 36 -22.60 4.23 -0.03
N PHE A 37 -23.46 3.42 0.58
CA PHE A 37 -24.07 3.75 1.86
C PHE A 37 -23.57 2.84 2.97
N VAL A 38 -23.48 3.42 4.18
CA VAL A 38 -23.27 2.69 5.43
C VAL A 38 -24.32 3.11 6.47
N TRP A 39 -24.55 2.25 7.43
CA TRP A 39 -25.47 2.51 8.56
C TRP A 39 -24.75 2.20 9.86
N ASP A 40 -24.99 3.05 10.86
CA ASP A 40 -24.51 2.79 12.20
C ASP A 40 -25.44 1.83 12.96
N VAL A 41 -25.00 1.44 14.16
CA VAL A 41 -25.77 0.53 15.05
C VAL A 41 -27.09 1.13 15.57
N GLU A 42 -27.27 2.43 15.43
CA GLU A 42 -28.55 3.13 15.75
C GLU A 42 -29.46 3.21 14.52
N GLY A 43 -29.03 2.68 13.36
CA GLY A 43 -29.78 2.65 12.10
C GLY A 43 -29.68 3.93 11.26
N LYS A 44 -28.85 4.90 11.65
CA LYS A 44 -28.66 6.12 10.87
C LYS A 44 -27.82 5.86 9.64
N LYS A 45 -28.26 6.37 8.50
CA LYS A 45 -27.64 6.20 7.18
C LYS A 45 -26.64 7.32 6.86
N TYR A 46 -25.51 6.94 6.28
CA TYR A 46 -24.46 7.84 5.82
C TYR A 46 -24.02 7.50 4.39
N TYR A 47 -23.46 8.47 3.68
CA TYR A 47 -22.64 8.23 2.50
C TYR A 47 -21.21 7.90 2.94
N ASP A 48 -20.64 6.84 2.39
CA ASP A 48 -19.23 6.52 2.61
C ASP A 48 -18.35 7.17 1.54
N PHE A 49 -17.75 8.31 1.89
CA PHE A 49 -16.77 9.01 1.04
C PHE A 49 -15.33 8.60 1.33
N LEU A 50 -15.10 7.75 2.34
CA LEU A 50 -13.76 7.27 2.67
C LEU A 50 -13.43 5.98 1.92
N SER A 51 -14.44 5.13 1.71
CA SER A 51 -14.33 3.84 0.98
C SER A 51 -13.15 2.97 1.44
N ALA A 52 -12.88 2.94 2.75
CA ALA A 52 -11.73 2.26 3.35
C ALA A 52 -10.40 2.62 2.62
N TYR A 53 -10.14 3.92 2.45
CA TYR A 53 -8.96 4.44 1.75
C TYR A 53 -8.84 3.89 0.32
N SER A 54 -9.91 3.98 -0.47
CA SER A 54 -10.05 3.50 -1.85
C SER A 54 -10.15 1.98 -2.03
N ALA A 55 -10.12 1.17 -0.97
CA ALA A 55 -10.22 -0.28 -1.08
C ALA A 55 -11.62 -0.76 -1.54
N LEU A 56 -12.68 0.01 -1.27
CA LEU A 56 -14.07 -0.31 -1.63
C LEU A 56 -14.54 0.41 -2.90
N ASN A 57 -13.70 0.48 -3.91
CA ASN A 57 -14.00 1.16 -5.17
C ASN A 57 -15.19 0.56 -5.95
N GLN A 58 -15.63 -0.66 -5.63
CA GLN A 58 -16.84 -1.30 -6.18
C GLN A 58 -18.08 -1.13 -5.28
N GLY A 59 -17.94 -0.40 -4.16
CA GLY A 59 -18.97 -0.23 -3.14
C GLY A 59 -19.09 -1.41 -2.18
N HIS A 60 -19.82 -1.18 -1.09
CA HIS A 60 -20.08 -2.19 -0.07
C HIS A 60 -20.91 -3.34 -0.62
N ASN A 61 -20.51 -4.56 -0.30
CA ASN A 61 -21.27 -5.79 -0.57
C ASN A 61 -21.73 -5.96 -2.03
N HIS A 62 -20.84 -5.64 -3.00
CA HIS A 62 -21.17 -5.81 -4.40
C HIS A 62 -21.62 -7.26 -4.69
N PRO A 63 -22.84 -7.50 -5.24
CA PRO A 63 -23.47 -8.82 -5.24
C PRO A 63 -22.68 -9.90 -5.98
N LYS A 64 -22.00 -9.54 -7.09
CA LYS A 64 -21.16 -10.50 -7.83
C LYS A 64 -19.93 -10.90 -7.01
N ILE A 65 -19.29 -9.95 -6.29
CA ILE A 65 -18.10 -10.23 -5.46
C ILE A 65 -18.49 -11.12 -4.29
N VAL A 66 -19.58 -10.77 -3.57
CA VAL A 66 -20.09 -11.56 -2.44
C VAL A 66 -20.47 -12.98 -2.88
N LYS A 67 -21.20 -13.12 -4.01
CA LYS A 67 -21.53 -14.44 -4.53
C LYS A 67 -20.29 -15.27 -4.86
N THR A 68 -19.29 -14.69 -5.51
CA THR A 68 -18.05 -15.40 -5.86
C THR A 68 -17.31 -15.86 -4.60
N LEU A 69 -17.26 -15.01 -3.56
CA LEU A 69 -16.64 -15.37 -2.27
C LEU A 69 -17.37 -16.56 -1.64
N ILE A 70 -18.70 -16.53 -1.56
CA ILE A 70 -19.53 -17.62 -0.99
C ILE A 70 -19.31 -18.92 -1.78
N ASP A 71 -19.40 -18.87 -3.10
CA ASP A 71 -19.22 -20.03 -3.96
C ASP A 71 -17.83 -20.66 -3.79
N GLN A 72 -16.78 -19.84 -3.66
CA GLN A 72 -15.41 -20.31 -3.52
C GLN A 72 -15.11 -20.86 -2.12
N VAL A 73 -15.56 -20.18 -1.05
CA VAL A 73 -15.26 -20.62 0.33
C VAL A 73 -15.93 -21.96 0.65
N GLN A 74 -17.07 -22.27 0.02
CA GLN A 74 -17.75 -23.57 0.14
C GLN A 74 -17.01 -24.72 -0.58
N LYS A 75 -16.12 -24.41 -1.54
CA LYS A 75 -15.31 -25.42 -2.23
C LYS A 75 -13.97 -25.61 -1.57
N LEU A 76 -13.23 -24.51 -1.43
CA LEU A 76 -11.86 -24.53 -0.89
C LEU A 76 -11.47 -23.11 -0.49
N SER A 77 -11.33 -22.85 0.79
CA SER A 77 -11.04 -21.52 1.34
C SER A 77 -9.57 -21.17 1.31
N LEU A 78 -8.69 -22.13 1.56
CA LEU A 78 -7.25 -21.89 1.67
C LEU A 78 -6.44 -23.14 1.27
N THR A 79 -5.33 -22.92 0.56
CA THR A 79 -4.30 -23.92 0.33
C THR A 79 -2.93 -23.37 0.69
N SER A 80 -2.00 -24.24 1.11
CA SER A 80 -0.59 -23.90 1.16
C SER A 80 -0.02 -23.72 -0.25
N ARG A 81 0.98 -22.82 -0.38
CA ARG A 81 1.78 -22.68 -1.62
C ARG A 81 2.61 -23.95 -1.96
N ALA A 82 2.61 -24.94 -1.08
CA ALA A 82 3.17 -26.26 -1.40
C ALA A 82 2.35 -27.02 -2.47
N PHE A 83 1.12 -26.56 -2.74
CA PHE A 83 0.23 -27.15 -3.74
C PHE A 83 -0.15 -26.11 -4.80
N HIS A 84 -0.44 -26.58 -5.99
CA HIS A 84 -1.17 -25.80 -6.99
C HIS A 84 -2.67 -25.80 -6.69
N ASN A 85 -3.37 -24.76 -7.14
CA ASN A 85 -4.83 -24.73 -7.18
C ASN A 85 -5.31 -24.21 -8.54
N ASN A 86 -6.56 -24.43 -8.84
CA ASN A 86 -7.13 -24.10 -10.15
C ASN A 86 -7.48 -22.60 -10.34
N CYS A 87 -7.43 -21.78 -9.28
CA CYS A 87 -7.81 -20.37 -9.37
C CYS A 87 -6.60 -19.45 -9.61
N LEU A 88 -5.44 -19.78 -9.01
CA LEU A 88 -4.30 -18.88 -8.99
C LEU A 88 -3.73 -18.63 -10.39
N GLY A 89 -3.54 -19.70 -11.19
CA GLY A 89 -3.00 -19.56 -12.53
C GLY A 89 -3.90 -18.74 -13.48
N GLU A 90 -5.22 -18.88 -13.36
CA GLU A 90 -6.19 -18.06 -14.10
C GLU A 90 -6.11 -16.59 -13.70
N TYR A 91 -6.01 -16.33 -12.38
CA TYR A 91 -5.81 -14.97 -11.87
C TYR A 91 -4.49 -14.36 -12.37
N GLU A 92 -3.38 -15.09 -12.28
CA GLU A 92 -2.06 -14.64 -12.73
C GLU A 92 -2.06 -14.31 -14.22
N GLN A 93 -2.67 -15.15 -15.04
CA GLN A 93 -2.83 -14.91 -16.47
C GLN A 93 -3.66 -13.65 -16.76
N TYR A 94 -4.78 -13.48 -16.08
CA TYR A 94 -5.65 -12.32 -16.25
C TYR A 94 -4.94 -11.02 -15.87
N ILE A 95 -4.32 -10.95 -14.69
CA ILE A 95 -3.68 -9.75 -14.15
C ILE A 95 -2.46 -9.35 -15.00
N THR A 96 -1.61 -10.30 -15.38
CA THR A 96 -0.45 -10.00 -16.23
C THR A 96 -0.89 -9.51 -17.62
N GLY A 97 -1.95 -10.10 -18.20
CA GLY A 97 -2.53 -9.64 -19.45
C GLY A 97 -3.16 -8.24 -19.35
N TYR A 98 -3.80 -7.93 -18.23
CA TYR A 98 -4.47 -6.65 -18.00
C TYR A 98 -3.46 -5.50 -17.80
N PHE A 99 -2.49 -5.67 -16.90
CA PHE A 99 -1.50 -4.65 -16.58
C PHE A 99 -0.26 -4.66 -17.49
N LYS A 100 -0.14 -5.63 -18.43
CA LYS A 100 0.98 -5.76 -19.35
C LYS A 100 2.34 -5.99 -18.69
N TYR A 101 2.35 -6.77 -17.60
CA TYR A 101 3.55 -7.27 -16.96
C TYR A 101 3.78 -8.75 -17.27
N ASP A 102 5.05 -9.19 -17.24
CA ASP A 102 5.39 -10.59 -17.53
C ASP A 102 5.03 -11.55 -16.38
N LYS A 103 5.05 -11.07 -15.15
CA LYS A 103 4.87 -11.87 -13.95
C LYS A 103 4.12 -11.09 -12.86
N VAL A 104 3.41 -11.84 -12.01
CA VAL A 104 2.78 -11.33 -10.79
C VAL A 104 3.18 -12.19 -9.59
N LEU A 105 3.32 -11.57 -8.44
CA LEU A 105 3.56 -12.23 -7.16
C LEU A 105 2.56 -11.68 -6.15
N PRO A 106 1.43 -12.36 -5.89
CA PRO A 106 0.43 -11.91 -4.93
C PRO A 106 0.97 -11.85 -3.51
N MET A 107 0.61 -10.78 -2.79
CA MET A 107 0.94 -10.53 -1.39
C MET A 107 -0.35 -10.25 -0.59
N ASN A 108 -0.29 -10.29 0.75
CA ASN A 108 -1.46 -10.10 1.60
C ASN A 108 -1.76 -8.61 1.86
N SER A 109 -0.76 -7.74 1.76
CA SER A 109 -0.91 -6.31 2.04
C SER A 109 0.02 -5.47 1.16
N GLY A 110 -0.28 -4.16 1.05
CA GLY A 110 0.60 -3.20 0.37
C GLY A 110 2.00 -3.15 1.00
N ALA A 111 2.09 -3.18 2.33
CA ALA A 111 3.37 -3.22 3.03
C ALA A 111 4.22 -4.44 2.63
N GLU A 112 3.61 -5.63 2.54
CA GLU A 112 4.32 -6.83 2.06
C GLU A 112 4.74 -6.69 0.58
N GLY A 113 3.92 -6.07 -0.24
CA GLY A 113 4.24 -5.76 -1.64
C GLY A 113 5.48 -4.86 -1.74
N VAL A 114 5.49 -3.76 -1.01
CA VAL A 114 6.62 -2.80 -0.96
C VAL A 114 7.89 -3.45 -0.40
N GLU A 115 7.81 -4.17 0.72
CA GLU A 115 8.95 -4.91 1.29
C GLU A 115 9.53 -5.90 0.27
N THR A 116 8.66 -6.59 -0.46
CA THR A 116 9.08 -7.53 -1.51
C THR A 116 9.72 -6.82 -2.68
N ALA A 117 9.18 -5.69 -3.14
CA ALA A 117 9.76 -4.88 -4.20
C ALA A 117 11.15 -4.36 -3.83
N ILE A 118 11.33 -3.84 -2.61
CA ILE A 118 12.64 -3.42 -2.09
C ILE A 118 13.63 -4.59 -2.05
N LYS A 119 13.21 -5.75 -1.53
CA LYS A 119 14.05 -6.97 -1.50
C LYS A 119 14.45 -7.41 -2.90
N LEU A 120 13.51 -7.42 -3.84
CA LEU A 120 13.79 -7.78 -5.24
C LEU A 120 14.76 -6.81 -5.90
N ALA A 121 14.58 -5.50 -5.69
CA ALA A 121 15.47 -4.47 -6.22
C ALA A 121 16.90 -4.62 -5.68
N ARG A 122 17.06 -4.84 -4.36
CA ARG A 122 18.35 -5.10 -3.74
C ARG A 122 18.99 -6.37 -4.31
N ARG A 123 18.27 -7.50 -4.35
CA ARG A 123 18.80 -8.75 -4.88
C ARG A 123 19.18 -8.63 -6.36
N TRP A 124 18.33 -8.03 -7.17
CA TRP A 124 18.62 -7.76 -8.57
C TRP A 124 19.90 -6.94 -8.74
N SER A 125 20.06 -5.89 -7.94
CA SER A 125 21.22 -5.02 -8.03
C SER A 125 22.53 -5.73 -7.68
N TYR A 126 22.53 -6.63 -6.71
CA TYR A 126 23.70 -7.44 -6.35
C TYR A 126 24.03 -8.49 -7.41
N VAL A 127 23.01 -9.18 -7.93
CA VAL A 127 23.21 -10.33 -8.82
C VAL A 127 23.36 -9.91 -10.29
N LYS A 128 22.69 -8.82 -10.72
CA LYS A 128 22.63 -8.40 -12.13
C LYS A 128 23.34 -7.08 -12.41
N LYS A 129 23.19 -6.09 -11.54
CA LYS A 129 23.78 -4.75 -11.75
C LYS A 129 25.24 -4.68 -11.27
N GLY A 130 25.66 -5.57 -10.35
CA GLY A 130 27.03 -5.63 -9.82
C GLY A 130 27.30 -4.66 -8.67
N ILE A 131 26.26 -4.16 -8.00
CA ILE A 131 26.42 -3.39 -6.77
C ILE A 131 26.98 -4.34 -5.70
N PRO A 132 28.02 -3.91 -4.92
CA PRO A 132 28.52 -4.72 -3.81
C PRO A 132 27.42 -5.01 -2.79
N GLU A 133 27.40 -6.21 -2.24
CA GLU A 133 26.39 -6.64 -1.27
C GLU A 133 26.30 -5.65 -0.09
N ASN A 134 25.09 -5.41 0.41
CA ASN A 134 24.75 -4.45 1.47
C ASN A 134 24.89 -2.95 1.12
N ASN A 135 25.23 -2.58 -0.12
CA ASN A 135 25.40 -1.18 -0.53
C ASN A 135 24.25 -0.63 -1.40
N ALA A 136 23.28 -1.45 -1.77
CA ALA A 136 22.18 -1.02 -2.62
C ALA A 136 21.33 0.07 -1.95
N LYS A 137 21.03 1.12 -2.72
CA LYS A 137 20.18 2.25 -2.29
C LYS A 137 18.88 2.29 -3.09
N ILE A 138 17.83 2.70 -2.42
CA ILE A 138 16.51 2.94 -3.01
C ILE A 138 16.18 4.43 -2.86
N ILE A 139 15.88 5.10 -3.97
CA ILE A 139 15.38 6.46 -3.94
C ILE A 139 13.88 6.42 -3.59
N VAL A 140 13.44 7.30 -2.71
CA VAL A 140 12.04 7.51 -2.32
C VAL A 140 11.73 8.99 -2.30
N CYS A 141 10.45 9.35 -2.41
CA CYS A 141 10.02 10.74 -2.33
C CYS A 141 9.72 11.17 -0.89
N GLU A 142 9.91 12.44 -0.58
CA GLU A 142 9.38 13.04 0.65
C GLU A 142 7.85 12.99 0.65
N GLY A 143 7.24 12.95 1.83
CA GLY A 143 5.78 12.81 1.98
C GLY A 143 5.22 11.44 1.59
N ASN A 144 6.07 10.43 1.34
CA ASN A 144 5.63 9.09 0.97
C ASN A 144 4.89 8.36 2.10
N PHE A 145 3.97 7.47 1.70
CA PHE A 145 3.39 6.47 2.58
C PHE A 145 3.39 5.10 1.90
N HIS A 146 4.27 4.22 2.34
CA HIS A 146 4.42 2.86 1.78
C HIS A 146 4.06 1.75 2.78
N GLY A 147 3.58 2.11 3.97
CA GLY A 147 3.24 1.20 5.07
C GLY A 147 3.96 1.51 6.38
N ARG A 148 3.91 0.58 7.33
CA ARG A 148 4.36 0.82 8.72
C ARG A 148 5.35 -0.24 9.26
N THR A 149 5.97 -1.04 8.41
CA THR A 149 7.06 -1.95 8.82
C THR A 149 8.36 -1.17 9.04
N ILE A 150 9.31 -1.74 9.78
CA ILE A 150 10.58 -1.08 10.12
C ILE A 150 11.34 -0.60 8.88
N THR A 151 11.42 -1.43 7.82
CA THR A 151 12.10 -1.03 6.58
C THR A 151 11.38 0.14 5.91
N ILE A 152 10.06 0.08 5.83
CA ILE A 152 9.25 1.09 5.14
C ILE A 152 9.30 2.44 5.90
N ILE A 153 9.13 2.44 7.22
CA ILE A 153 9.20 3.69 7.99
C ILE A 153 10.61 4.33 7.97
N SER A 154 11.65 3.53 7.68
CA SER A 154 13.00 4.05 7.47
C SER A 154 13.09 4.95 6.22
N ALA A 155 12.20 4.74 5.26
CA ALA A 155 12.03 5.57 4.07
C ALA A 155 11.12 6.79 4.28
N SER A 156 10.32 6.83 5.36
CA SER A 156 9.37 7.91 5.62
C SER A 156 10.06 9.23 6.00
N THR A 157 9.39 10.35 5.72
CA THR A 157 9.74 11.69 6.21
C THR A 157 8.75 12.21 7.24
N ASP A 158 7.70 11.45 7.55
CA ASP A 158 6.71 11.79 8.57
C ASP A 158 7.20 11.41 9.97
N PRO A 159 7.46 12.39 10.88
CA PRO A 159 7.95 12.13 12.23
C PRO A 159 7.04 11.21 13.07
N ASP A 160 5.73 11.26 12.84
CA ASP A 160 4.76 10.42 13.57
C ASP A 160 4.86 8.95 13.12
N SER A 161 5.25 8.72 11.87
CA SER A 161 5.44 7.39 11.33
C SER A 161 6.76 6.75 11.72
N TYR A 162 7.87 7.49 11.73
CA TYR A 162 9.18 6.90 12.01
C TYR A 162 9.74 7.21 13.39
N GLY A 163 9.24 8.24 14.08
CA GLY A 163 9.81 8.70 15.35
C GLY A 163 9.87 7.62 16.43
N LYS A 164 11.04 7.44 17.05
CA LYS A 164 11.29 6.51 18.18
C LYS A 164 11.14 5.01 17.87
N PHE A 165 11.14 4.61 16.61
CA PHE A 165 11.06 3.21 16.18
C PHE A 165 12.37 2.63 15.64
N GLY A 166 13.49 3.36 15.77
CA GLY A 166 14.82 2.86 15.36
C GLY A 166 15.30 1.64 16.17
N PRO A 167 16.36 0.94 15.70
CA PRO A 167 17.26 1.33 14.61
C PRO A 167 16.63 1.17 13.22
N TYR A 168 16.96 2.09 12.33
CA TYR A 168 16.36 2.14 11.00
C TYR A 168 17.13 1.30 9.97
N THR A 169 16.42 0.77 9.00
CA THR A 169 17.02 0.09 7.85
C THR A 169 17.75 1.10 6.96
N PRO A 170 19.05 0.91 6.68
CA PRO A 170 19.84 1.83 5.83
C PRO A 170 19.54 1.67 4.34
N GLY A 171 20.06 2.61 3.53
CA GLY A 171 20.04 2.51 2.08
C GLY A 171 18.86 3.21 1.42
N PHE A 172 18.29 4.26 2.04
CA PHE A 172 17.28 5.11 1.41
C PHE A 172 17.87 6.51 1.09
N ILE A 173 17.57 7.00 -0.12
CA ILE A 173 17.82 8.37 -0.55
C ILE A 173 16.46 9.06 -0.69
N LYS A 174 16.23 10.11 0.09
CA LYS A 174 14.98 10.88 0.08
C LYS A 174 15.14 12.11 -0.81
N ILE A 175 14.20 12.31 -1.73
CA ILE A 175 14.18 13.47 -2.64
C ILE A 175 12.80 14.13 -2.59
N PRO A 176 12.65 15.41 -2.94
CA PRO A 176 11.35 16.01 -3.09
C PRO A 176 10.48 15.26 -4.12
N TYR A 177 9.16 15.21 -3.89
CA TYR A 177 8.23 14.67 -4.86
C TYR A 177 8.08 15.64 -6.05
N ASP A 178 7.86 15.11 -7.23
CA ASP A 178 7.73 15.89 -8.48
C ASP A 178 8.97 16.73 -8.86
N ASP A 179 10.16 16.30 -8.42
CA ASP A 179 11.44 16.98 -8.69
C ASP A 179 12.35 16.13 -9.58
N ILE A 180 12.29 16.34 -10.90
CA ILE A 180 13.13 15.66 -11.88
C ILE A 180 14.62 16.00 -11.70
N PRO A 181 15.05 17.26 -11.49
CA PRO A 181 16.45 17.58 -11.18
C PRO A 181 17.00 16.84 -9.97
N ALA A 182 16.23 16.72 -8.88
CA ALA A 182 16.65 15.96 -7.70
C ALA A 182 16.80 14.46 -8.01
N LEU A 183 15.86 13.89 -8.79
CA LEU A 183 15.97 12.50 -9.25
C LEU A 183 17.21 12.29 -10.12
N GLU A 184 17.47 13.16 -11.09
CA GLU A 184 18.68 13.08 -11.94
C GLU A 184 19.98 13.16 -11.13
N ALA A 185 20.01 14.00 -10.09
CA ALA A 185 21.15 14.09 -9.19
C ALA A 185 21.35 12.79 -8.39
N ALA A 186 20.27 12.23 -7.84
CA ALA A 186 20.33 10.99 -7.07
C ALA A 186 20.70 9.76 -7.93
N LEU A 187 20.26 9.72 -9.19
CA LEU A 187 20.59 8.64 -10.14
C LEU A 187 22.07 8.60 -10.58
N LYS A 188 22.87 9.63 -10.27
CA LYS A 188 24.33 9.62 -10.51
C LYS A 188 25.07 8.70 -9.54
N ASP A 189 24.46 8.34 -8.42
CA ASP A 189 25.04 7.38 -7.47
C ASP A 189 24.95 5.96 -8.05
N PRO A 190 26.08 5.29 -8.34
CA PRO A 190 26.09 3.96 -8.95
C PRO A 190 25.50 2.87 -8.05
N LEU A 191 25.31 3.15 -6.77
CA LEU A 191 24.74 2.23 -5.79
C LEU A 191 23.20 2.24 -5.77
N VAL A 192 22.56 3.09 -6.57
CA VAL A 192 21.09 3.14 -6.67
C VAL A 192 20.55 1.91 -7.41
N ALA A 193 19.71 1.14 -6.75
CA ALA A 193 19.07 -0.05 -7.28
C ALA A 193 17.65 0.23 -7.82
N GLY A 194 16.90 1.12 -7.17
CA GLY A 194 15.51 1.40 -7.53
C GLY A 194 15.06 2.80 -7.13
N PHE A 195 14.02 3.27 -7.79
CA PHE A 195 13.23 4.44 -7.42
C PHE A 195 11.81 3.97 -7.12
N LEU A 196 11.36 4.15 -5.88
CA LEU A 196 10.03 3.80 -5.38
C LEU A 196 9.21 5.08 -5.23
N VAL A 197 8.05 5.12 -5.89
CA VAL A 197 7.20 6.31 -5.96
C VAL A 197 5.72 5.96 -6.00
N GLU A 198 4.90 6.75 -5.34
CA GLU A 198 3.44 6.72 -5.52
C GLU A 198 3.07 7.54 -6.75
N PRO A 199 2.20 7.06 -7.67
CA PRO A 199 1.72 7.85 -8.81
C PRO A 199 0.98 9.12 -8.38
N ILE A 200 0.22 9.04 -7.29
CA ILE A 200 -0.40 10.15 -6.56
C ILE A 200 -0.13 9.88 -5.09
N GLN A 201 0.47 10.80 -4.36
CA GLN A 201 0.65 10.62 -2.92
C GLN A 201 -0.70 10.80 -2.20
N GLY A 202 -1.25 9.71 -1.68
CA GLY A 202 -2.58 9.71 -1.04
C GLY A 202 -2.53 10.31 0.36
N GLU A 203 -1.74 9.76 1.24
CA GLU A 203 -1.66 10.15 2.65
C GLU A 203 -1.07 11.56 2.87
N ALA A 204 -0.27 12.06 1.94
CA ALA A 204 0.24 13.43 1.95
C ALA A 204 -0.83 14.51 1.65
N GLY A 205 -2.07 14.11 1.35
CA GLY A 205 -3.18 15.00 1.05
C GLY A 205 -3.56 15.04 -0.43
N VAL A 206 -3.44 13.92 -1.14
CA VAL A 206 -3.76 13.77 -2.57
C VAL A 206 -2.90 14.69 -3.43
N VAL A 207 -1.58 14.51 -3.36
CA VAL A 207 -0.62 15.28 -4.14
C VAL A 207 -0.46 14.66 -5.52
N ILE A 208 -0.95 15.35 -6.55
CA ILE A 208 -0.87 14.94 -7.94
C ILE A 208 0.40 15.56 -8.55
N PRO A 209 1.30 14.78 -9.19
CA PRO A 209 2.50 15.33 -9.79
C PRO A 209 2.18 16.07 -11.11
N SER A 210 3.13 16.86 -11.59
CA SER A 210 3.04 17.53 -12.88
C SER A 210 2.93 16.56 -14.05
N ASP A 211 2.31 16.99 -15.13
CA ASP A 211 2.15 16.19 -16.34
C ASP A 211 3.50 15.71 -16.88
N GLY A 212 3.61 14.40 -17.09
CA GLY A 212 4.81 13.78 -17.62
C GLY A 212 5.89 13.42 -16.60
N TYR A 213 5.74 13.77 -15.31
CA TYR A 213 6.71 13.45 -14.27
C TYR A 213 7.06 11.96 -14.22
N LEU A 214 6.06 11.09 -14.05
CA LEU A 214 6.27 9.63 -13.94
C LEU A 214 6.88 9.02 -15.20
N LYS A 215 6.49 9.52 -16.37
CA LYS A 215 7.06 9.08 -17.64
C LYS A 215 8.54 9.43 -17.70
N THR A 216 8.89 10.69 -17.42
CA THR A 216 10.28 11.16 -17.40
C THR A 216 11.12 10.41 -16.36
N ALA A 217 10.57 10.22 -15.15
CA ALA A 217 11.22 9.46 -14.09
C ALA A 217 11.51 8.01 -14.50
N SER A 218 10.54 7.34 -15.13
CA SER A 218 10.72 5.98 -15.66
C SER A 218 11.78 5.88 -16.74
N GLU A 219 11.81 6.86 -17.68
CA GLU A 219 12.83 6.94 -18.73
C GLU A 219 14.23 7.16 -18.15
N LEU A 220 14.36 8.05 -17.15
CA LEU A 220 15.61 8.29 -16.42
C LEU A 220 16.09 7.04 -15.67
N CYS A 221 15.20 6.35 -14.98
CA CYS A 221 15.54 5.09 -14.31
C CYS A 221 16.06 4.05 -15.32
N LYS A 222 15.36 3.87 -16.43
CA LYS A 222 15.77 2.94 -17.50
C LYS A 222 17.17 3.30 -18.07
N LYS A 223 17.41 4.59 -18.35
CA LYS A 223 18.70 5.09 -18.85
C LYS A 223 19.86 4.81 -17.90
N ASN A 224 19.60 4.85 -16.59
CA ASN A 224 20.62 4.65 -15.54
C ASN A 224 20.67 3.20 -15.02
N ASN A 225 19.97 2.25 -15.67
CA ASN A 225 19.86 0.86 -15.20
C ASN A 225 19.40 0.78 -13.73
N VAL A 226 18.32 1.49 -13.40
CA VAL A 226 17.66 1.54 -12.10
C VAL A 226 16.23 1.06 -12.26
N LEU A 227 15.72 0.26 -11.31
CA LEU A 227 14.36 -0.22 -11.35
C LEU A 227 13.39 0.91 -11.00
N PHE A 228 12.34 1.11 -11.83
CA PHE A 228 11.21 1.98 -11.51
C PHE A 228 10.13 1.15 -10.82
N ILE A 229 9.72 1.57 -9.63
CA ILE A 229 8.76 0.85 -8.77
C ILE A 229 7.62 1.81 -8.46
N GLY A 230 6.44 1.57 -9.04
CA GLY A 230 5.22 2.31 -8.73
C GLY A 230 4.48 1.63 -7.58
N ASP A 231 4.19 2.38 -6.52
CA ASP A 231 3.29 1.96 -5.45
C ASP A 231 1.87 2.47 -5.78
N GLU A 232 1.09 1.62 -6.41
CA GLU A 232 -0.27 1.92 -6.88
C GLU A 232 -1.35 1.36 -5.93
N ILE A 233 -1.03 1.20 -4.65
CA ILE A 233 -1.95 0.59 -3.66
C ILE A 233 -3.21 1.44 -3.47
N GLN A 234 -3.11 2.77 -3.58
CA GLN A 234 -4.26 3.68 -3.45
C GLN A 234 -4.72 4.28 -4.80
N THR A 235 -4.00 4.09 -5.87
CA THR A 235 -4.27 4.74 -7.16
C THR A 235 -4.73 3.81 -8.28
#